data_ccdc2854a1188869d295cd2c51f512fc
#
_entry.id   ccdc2854a1188869d295cd2c51f512fc
#
_cell.length_a   1.000
_cell.length_b   1.000
_cell.length_c   1.000
_cell.angle_alpha   90.00
_cell.angle_beta   90.00
_cell.angle_gamma   90.00
#
_symmetry.space_group_name_H-M   'P 1'
#
loop_
_entity.id
_entity.type
_entity.pdbx_description
1 polymer ?
#
loop_
_entity_poly.entity_id
_entity_poly.type
_entity_poly.pdbx_seq_one_letter_code
_entity_poly.pdbx_strand_id
1 'polypeptide(L)'
;MVAQMIEGWNLVIGIEIHAQVNSKSKLFSSSPTDFGSKPNSQVSLIDAAMPGMLPVINKFCIEQAVKSGIGLNAKINKKSIFDLSLIHI
;
A
#
# COMPACT_ATOMS: atom_id res chain seq x y z
N MET A 1 -23.86 -16.30 -13.68
CA MET A 1 -23.12 -17.48 -14.14
C MET A 1 -22.96 -18.46 -12.98
N VAL A 2 -23.36 -19.66 -13.17
CA VAL A 2 -23.25 -20.70 -12.14
C VAL A 2 -22.09 -21.59 -12.51
N ALA A 3 -21.07 -21.68 -11.64
CA ALA A 3 -19.98 -22.63 -11.80
C ALA A 3 -20.51 -24.05 -11.54
N GLN A 4 -20.23 -24.98 -12.45
CA GLN A 4 -20.51 -26.38 -12.20
C GLN A 4 -19.52 -26.90 -11.17
N MET A 5 -20.06 -27.49 -10.11
CA MET A 5 -19.26 -28.09 -9.06
C MET A 5 -19.20 -29.59 -9.26
N ILE A 6 -17.98 -30.14 -9.17
CA ILE A 6 -17.79 -31.58 -9.10
C ILE A 6 -18.14 -32.04 -7.69
N GLU A 7 -18.92 -33.10 -7.58
CA GLU A 7 -19.33 -33.63 -6.30
C GLU A 7 -18.13 -33.93 -5.39
N GLY A 8 -18.17 -33.39 -4.15
CA GLY A 8 -17.07 -33.48 -3.18
C GLY A 8 -15.98 -32.43 -3.33
N TRP A 9 -16.09 -31.52 -4.31
CA TRP A 9 -15.11 -30.45 -4.55
C TRP A 9 -15.76 -29.08 -4.58
N ASN A 10 -15.09 -28.09 -4.03
CA ASN A 10 -15.52 -26.68 -4.10
C ASN A 10 -14.52 -25.90 -4.95
N LEU A 11 -15.02 -25.08 -5.86
CA LEU A 11 -14.19 -24.15 -6.60
C LEU A 11 -13.99 -22.89 -5.75
N VAL A 12 -12.72 -22.57 -5.46
CA VAL A 12 -12.34 -21.34 -4.76
C VAL A 12 -11.39 -20.55 -5.64
N ILE A 13 -11.74 -19.30 -5.91
CA ILE A 13 -10.92 -18.39 -6.73
C ILE A 13 -10.58 -17.16 -5.90
N GLY A 14 -9.28 -16.85 -5.80
CA GLY A 14 -8.80 -15.60 -5.22
C GLY A 14 -8.22 -14.71 -6.32
N ILE A 15 -8.50 -13.42 -6.24
CA ILE A 15 -7.96 -12.42 -7.16
C ILE A 15 -7.30 -11.32 -6.33
N GLU A 16 -6.05 -11.01 -6.66
CA GLU A 16 -5.32 -9.91 -6.07
C GLU A 16 -5.02 -8.86 -7.13
N ILE A 17 -5.23 -7.61 -6.77
CA ILE A 17 -4.95 -6.48 -7.65
C ILE A 17 -4.01 -5.53 -6.90
N HIS A 18 -2.92 -5.14 -7.56
CA HIS A 18 -1.97 -4.15 -7.05
C HIS A 18 -2.12 -2.85 -7.82
N ALA A 19 -2.32 -1.77 -7.09
CA ALA A 19 -2.36 -0.43 -7.65
C ALA A 19 -1.37 0.45 -6.89
N GLN A 20 -0.47 1.10 -7.61
CA GLN A 20 0.51 2.00 -7.03
C GLN A 20 0.11 3.45 -7.29
N VAL A 21 0.12 4.27 -6.24
CA VAL A 21 -0.14 5.70 -6.35
C VAL A 21 1.02 6.37 -7.08
N ASN A 22 0.70 7.18 -8.07
CA ASN A 22 1.70 7.96 -8.82
C ASN A 22 2.10 9.21 -8.02
N SER A 23 2.82 9.00 -6.93
CA SER A 23 3.35 10.06 -6.06
C SER A 23 4.82 10.28 -6.32
N LYS A 24 5.29 11.51 -6.15
CA LYS A 24 6.71 11.86 -6.29
C LYS A 24 7.57 11.38 -5.11
N SER A 25 6.96 11.16 -3.97
CA SER A 25 7.62 10.65 -2.77
C SER A 25 6.82 9.53 -2.13
N LYS A 26 7.46 8.75 -1.27
CA LYS A 26 6.84 7.61 -0.59
C LYS A 26 5.79 8.05 0.43
N LEU A 27 4.97 7.10 0.89
CA LEU A 27 3.90 7.36 1.86
C LEU A 27 4.44 7.88 3.20
N PHE A 28 5.50 7.29 3.71
CA PHE A 28 6.07 7.63 5.02
C PHE A 28 7.48 8.23 4.94
N SER A 29 7.94 8.60 3.76
CA SER A 29 9.28 9.10 3.54
C SER A 29 9.28 10.16 2.45
N SER A 30 10.16 11.14 2.58
CA SER A 30 10.38 12.16 1.55
C SER A 30 11.21 11.65 0.37
N SER A 31 11.72 10.43 0.43
CA SER A 31 12.52 9.85 -0.65
C SER A 31 11.71 9.72 -1.94
N PRO A 32 12.35 9.91 -3.10
CA PRO A 32 11.67 9.81 -4.39
C PRO A 32 11.25 8.38 -4.70
N THR A 33 10.34 8.26 -5.66
CA THR A 33 9.75 6.99 -6.09
C THR A 33 10.04 6.68 -7.55
N ASP A 34 11.12 7.21 -8.09
CA ASP A 34 11.49 7.02 -9.51
C ASP A 34 11.70 5.55 -9.83
N PHE A 35 11.06 5.10 -10.89
CA PHE A 35 11.19 3.73 -11.35
C PHE A 35 12.57 3.47 -11.96
N GLY A 36 13.13 2.31 -11.66
CA GLY A 36 14.40 1.88 -12.25
C GLY A 36 15.64 2.50 -11.62
N SER A 37 15.52 3.18 -10.48
CA SER A 37 16.67 3.70 -9.74
C SER A 37 17.56 2.59 -9.20
N LYS A 38 18.83 2.91 -8.96
CA LYS A 38 19.78 1.97 -8.37
C LYS A 38 19.31 1.48 -7.00
N PRO A 39 19.61 0.24 -6.60
CA PRO A 39 19.30 -0.25 -5.26
C PRO A 39 19.79 0.68 -4.17
N ASN A 40 18.98 0.91 -3.15
CA ASN A 40 19.28 1.74 -1.97
C ASN A 40 19.57 3.23 -2.26
N SER A 41 19.23 3.73 -3.46
CA SER A 41 19.45 5.13 -3.82
C SER A 41 18.32 6.06 -3.36
N GLN A 42 17.11 5.53 -3.16
CA GLN A 42 15.93 6.27 -2.74
C GLN A 42 15.59 5.96 -1.28
N VAL A 43 16.50 6.35 -0.38
CA VAL A 43 16.42 6.00 1.04
C VAL A 43 16.64 7.26 1.89
N SER A 44 15.75 7.48 2.86
CA SER A 44 15.89 8.47 3.93
C SER A 44 16.25 7.79 5.25
N LEU A 45 16.43 8.58 6.31
CA LEU A 45 16.67 8.04 7.65
C LEU A 45 15.49 7.19 8.15
N ILE A 46 14.27 7.54 7.78
CA ILE A 46 13.07 6.76 8.12
C ILE A 46 13.07 5.41 7.40
N ASP A 47 13.41 5.39 6.10
CA ASP A 47 13.53 4.14 5.35
C ASP A 47 14.60 3.22 5.92
N ALA A 48 15.68 3.79 6.41
CA ALA A 48 16.76 3.04 7.05
C ALA A 48 16.44 2.59 8.48
N ALA A 49 15.25 2.92 8.97
CA ALA A 49 14.77 2.56 10.31
C ALA A 49 15.72 3.01 11.43
N MET A 50 16.27 4.21 11.31
CA MET A 50 17.16 4.77 12.32
C MET A 50 16.41 4.99 13.64
N PRO A 51 17.07 4.75 14.79
CA PRO A 51 16.42 4.94 16.09
C PRO A 51 15.88 6.36 16.28
N GLY A 52 14.68 6.48 16.81
CA GLY A 52 14.02 7.76 17.07
C GLY A 52 13.34 8.41 15.88
N MET A 53 13.39 7.81 14.70
CA MET A 53 12.70 8.31 13.52
C MET A 53 11.25 7.87 13.51
N LEU A 54 10.32 8.83 13.43
CA LEU A 54 8.89 8.57 13.30
C LEU A 54 8.42 9.03 11.93
N PRO A 55 7.65 8.19 11.20
CA PRO A 55 7.17 8.54 9.89
C PRO A 55 6.09 9.63 9.93
N VAL A 56 6.07 10.47 8.90
CA VAL A 56 5.02 11.44 8.66
C VAL A 56 4.33 11.07 7.34
N ILE A 57 3.00 11.06 7.35
CA ILE A 57 2.22 10.62 6.20
C ILE A 57 2.25 11.65 5.08
N ASN A 58 2.45 11.17 3.85
CA ASN A 58 2.33 11.96 2.63
C ASN A 58 0.84 12.22 2.33
N LYS A 59 0.43 13.47 2.43
CA LYS A 59 -0.96 13.89 2.21
C LYS A 59 -1.48 13.52 0.81
N PHE A 60 -0.67 13.66 -0.23
CA PHE A 60 -1.05 13.30 -1.59
C PHE A 60 -1.42 11.81 -1.71
N CYS A 61 -0.65 10.93 -1.08
CA CYS A 61 -0.95 9.49 -1.07
C CYS A 61 -2.29 9.20 -0.38
N ILE A 62 -2.57 9.86 0.74
CA ILE A 62 -3.85 9.70 1.46
C ILE A 62 -5.01 10.21 0.62
N GLU A 63 -4.87 11.36 -0.05
CA GLU A 63 -5.91 11.90 -0.94
C GLU A 63 -6.21 10.94 -2.08
N GLN A 64 -5.20 10.34 -2.70
CA GLN A 64 -5.39 9.37 -3.77
C GLN A 64 -6.03 8.07 -3.26
N ALA A 65 -5.65 7.62 -2.07
CA ALA A 65 -6.26 6.45 -1.44
C ALA A 65 -7.75 6.67 -1.15
N VAL A 66 -8.13 7.84 -0.64
CA VAL A 66 -9.53 8.20 -0.40
C VAL A 66 -10.32 8.26 -1.70
N LYS A 67 -9.78 8.87 -2.75
CA LYS A 67 -10.41 8.89 -4.07
C LYS A 67 -10.64 7.49 -4.63
N SER A 68 -9.65 6.62 -4.48
CA SER A 68 -9.76 5.21 -4.90
C SER A 68 -10.85 4.47 -4.12
N GLY A 69 -10.92 4.68 -2.80
CA GLY A 69 -11.96 4.12 -1.96
C GLY A 69 -13.36 4.57 -2.36
N ILE A 70 -13.54 5.85 -2.66
CA ILE A 70 -14.81 6.40 -3.13
C ILE A 70 -15.17 5.80 -4.49
N GLY A 71 -14.22 5.69 -5.40
CA GLY A 71 -14.42 5.08 -6.72
C GLY A 71 -14.84 3.61 -6.65
N LEU A 72 -14.38 2.90 -5.64
CA LEU A 72 -14.75 1.50 -5.37
C LEU A 72 -16.02 1.37 -4.52
N ASN A 73 -16.67 2.48 -4.20
CA ASN A 73 -17.84 2.51 -3.32
C ASN A 73 -17.55 1.91 -1.94
N ALA A 74 -16.35 2.13 -1.43
CA ALA A 74 -15.91 1.64 -0.14
C ALA A 74 -16.24 2.62 0.99
N LYS A 75 -16.36 2.10 2.20
CA LYS A 75 -16.50 2.92 3.41
C LYS A 75 -15.13 3.47 3.81
N ILE A 76 -15.05 4.79 3.96
CA ILE A 76 -13.81 5.44 4.39
C ILE A 76 -13.76 5.53 5.92
N ASN A 77 -12.73 4.97 6.52
CA ASN A 77 -12.48 5.10 7.96
C ASN A 77 -11.80 6.44 8.25
N LYS A 78 -12.41 7.23 9.12
CA LYS A 78 -11.86 8.55 9.49
C LYS A 78 -10.66 8.45 10.42
N LYS A 79 -10.50 7.31 11.09
CA LYS A 79 -9.37 7.05 11.99
C LYS A 79 -8.77 5.71 11.64
N SER A 80 -7.46 5.67 11.43
CA SER A 80 -6.71 4.46 11.12
C SER A 80 -5.45 4.39 11.97
N ILE A 81 -5.02 3.18 12.29
CA ILE A 81 -3.78 2.91 13.00
C ILE A 81 -2.88 2.13 12.05
N PHE A 82 -1.61 2.54 11.94
CA PHE A 82 -0.62 1.84 11.16
C PHE A 82 0.27 0.99 12.06
N ASP A 83 0.42 -0.26 11.68
CA ASP A 83 1.37 -1.18 12.31
C ASP A 83 2.50 -1.42 11.31
N LEU A 84 3.64 -0.80 11.57
CA LEU A 84 4.79 -0.82 10.66
C LEU A 84 5.87 -1.71 11.27
N SER A 85 6.19 -2.81 10.58
CA SER A 85 7.17 -3.78 11.06
C SER A 85 8.06 -4.27 9.92
N LEU A 86 9.33 -4.52 10.23
CA LEU A 86 10.27 -5.19 9.32
C LEU A 86 10.23 -6.72 9.45
N ILE A 87 9.43 -7.24 10.38
CA ILE A 87 9.40 -8.68 10.71
C ILE A 87 8.58 -9.48 9.68
N HIS A 88 7.59 -8.86 9.06
CA HIS A 88 6.65 -9.52 8.14
C HIS A 88 6.82 -9.03 6.69
N ILE A 89 8.01 -9.01 6.23
CA ILE A 89 8.31 -8.64 4.85
C ILE A 89 8.24 -9.87 3.95
#